data_7b9aff916e6510bc2c10f5cda0006dae
#
_entry.id   7b9aff916e6510bc2c10f5cda0006dae
#
_cell.length_a   1.000
_cell.length_b   1.000
_cell.length_c   1.000
_cell.angle_alpha   90.00
_cell.angle_beta   90.00
_cell.angle_gamma   90.00
#
_symmetry.space_group_name_H-M   'P 1'
#
loop_
_entity.id
_entity.type
_entity.pdbx_description
1 polymer ?
#
loop_
_entity_poly.entity_id
_entity_poly.type
_entity_poly.pdbx_seq_one_letter_code
_entity_poly.pdbx_strand_id
1 'polypeptide(L)'
;MYKRQVCVGLFLIYTGFWGFYAACNIPIFDLGPEYGMEGTTFFTATNIYVTPTTLSGITMNFLLSLAGGLLAGYWVSKGDPFWTYSGGLAGIIAASAGNDLYHPMQSLIIAGIGTAIAYKLHYWVERRFKIDDAVGAVAVHGYAGVVGLVICGFVLWGYPSSGYSVGSMWVGTDYAPINPLGMIIGAIIMFGVLGFLPGWILAKILHGAGKLRIPRDVELAGLDYNIMEQAQKDERAVASSNR
;
A
#
# COMPACT_ATOMS: atom_id res chain seq x y z
N MET A 1 -18.37 -16.06 -7.70
CA MET A 1 -18.74 -14.62 -7.85
C MET A 1 -17.71 -13.70 -7.18
N TYR A 2 -17.25 -14.03 -6.01
CA TYR A 2 -16.30 -13.26 -5.21
C TYR A 2 -14.98 -12.86 -5.92
N LYS A 3 -14.36 -13.78 -6.66
CA LYS A 3 -13.06 -13.58 -7.32
C LYS A 3 -13.08 -12.49 -8.41
N ARG A 4 -14.19 -12.31 -9.13
CA ARG A 4 -14.27 -11.29 -10.18
C ARG A 4 -14.36 -9.87 -9.59
N GLN A 5 -15.11 -9.68 -8.52
CA GLN A 5 -15.25 -8.40 -7.83
C GLN A 5 -13.91 -7.96 -7.23
N VAL A 6 -13.17 -8.89 -6.62
CA VAL A 6 -11.82 -8.60 -6.09
C VAL A 6 -10.88 -8.15 -7.21
N CYS A 7 -10.88 -8.83 -8.36
CA CYS A 7 -10.06 -8.42 -9.50
C CYS A 7 -10.40 -7.00 -9.98
N VAL A 8 -11.69 -6.71 -10.17
CA VAL A 8 -12.13 -5.35 -10.60
C VAL A 8 -11.73 -4.31 -9.56
N GLY A 9 -11.94 -4.59 -8.28
CA GLY A 9 -11.56 -3.70 -7.19
C GLY A 9 -10.05 -3.42 -7.17
N LEU A 10 -9.22 -4.45 -7.37
CA LEU A 10 -7.77 -4.28 -7.42
C LEU A 10 -7.31 -3.44 -8.62
N PHE A 11 -7.90 -3.61 -9.80
CA PHE A 11 -7.59 -2.76 -10.95
C PHE A 11 -7.96 -1.29 -10.71
N LEU A 12 -9.08 -1.03 -10.05
CA LEU A 12 -9.46 0.33 -9.64
C LEU A 12 -8.46 0.90 -8.63
N ILE A 13 -8.01 0.09 -7.66
CA ILE A 13 -6.99 0.48 -6.69
C ILE A 13 -5.66 0.78 -7.38
N TYR A 14 -5.22 -0.05 -8.33
CA TYR A 14 -3.99 0.22 -9.09
C TYR A 14 -4.05 1.57 -9.80
N THR A 15 -5.16 1.89 -10.44
CA THR A 15 -5.34 3.20 -11.10
C THR A 15 -5.28 4.35 -10.09
N GLY A 16 -5.92 4.19 -8.94
CA GLY A 16 -5.87 5.18 -7.85
C GLY A 16 -4.46 5.35 -7.28
N PHE A 17 -3.72 4.25 -7.11
CA PHE A 17 -2.33 4.30 -6.64
C PHE A 17 -1.38 4.98 -7.63
N TRP A 18 -1.59 4.81 -8.94
CA TRP A 18 -0.83 5.60 -9.92
C TRP A 18 -1.05 7.10 -9.71
N GLY A 19 -2.30 7.54 -9.55
CA GLY A 19 -2.62 8.93 -9.26
C GLY A 19 -2.00 9.43 -7.96
N PHE A 20 -2.00 8.60 -6.92
CA PHE A 20 -1.34 8.90 -5.65
C PHE A 20 0.18 9.06 -5.82
N TYR A 21 0.85 8.15 -6.53
CA TYR A 21 2.28 8.27 -6.81
C TYR A 21 2.61 9.54 -7.60
N ALA A 22 1.84 9.82 -8.65
CA ALA A 22 2.00 11.02 -9.43
C ALA A 22 1.87 12.28 -8.56
N ALA A 23 0.84 12.37 -7.75
CA ALA A 23 0.58 13.52 -6.89
C ALA A 23 1.61 13.73 -5.78
N CYS A 24 2.12 12.64 -5.18
CA CYS A 24 3.10 12.72 -4.10
C CYS A 24 4.52 13.05 -4.58
N ASN A 25 4.85 12.69 -5.82
CA ASN A 25 6.21 12.81 -6.34
C ASN A 25 6.38 13.98 -7.31
N ILE A 26 5.33 14.74 -7.56
CA ILE A 26 5.35 15.86 -8.50
C ILE A 26 4.72 17.07 -7.84
N PRO A 27 5.46 17.84 -7.05
CA PRO A 27 4.96 19.10 -6.55
C PRO A 27 4.79 20.08 -7.71
N ILE A 28 3.63 20.70 -7.73
CA ILE A 28 3.34 21.81 -8.61
C ILE A 28 3.72 23.08 -7.84
N PHE A 29 4.90 23.61 -8.12
CA PHE A 29 5.31 24.90 -7.57
C PHE A 29 5.67 25.88 -8.68
N ASP A 30 5.16 27.09 -8.56
CA ASP A 30 5.78 28.26 -9.17
C ASP A 30 6.77 28.81 -8.14
N LEU A 31 8.04 28.55 -8.36
CA LEU A 31 9.10 28.91 -7.41
C LEU A 31 9.56 30.37 -7.58
N GLY A 32 9.02 31.07 -8.59
CA GLY A 32 9.40 32.44 -8.85
C GLY A 32 10.82 32.63 -9.44
N PRO A 33 11.13 33.88 -9.82
CA PRO A 33 12.40 34.20 -10.49
C PRO A 33 13.66 33.99 -9.61
N GLU A 34 13.52 34.10 -8.29
CA GLU A 34 14.61 33.92 -7.34
C GLU A 34 15.22 32.51 -7.37
N TYR A 35 14.48 31.52 -7.88
CA TYR A 35 14.95 30.14 -8.02
C TYR A 35 15.28 29.77 -9.47
N GLY A 36 15.25 30.73 -10.41
CA GLY A 36 15.55 30.51 -11.81
C GLY A 36 14.49 29.69 -12.57
N MET A 37 13.26 29.62 -12.02
CA MET A 37 12.18 28.80 -12.54
C MET A 37 10.96 29.64 -12.95
N GLU A 38 11.20 30.86 -13.39
CA GLU A 38 10.17 31.81 -13.82
C GLU A 38 9.33 31.25 -14.97
N GLY A 39 8.03 31.25 -14.81
CA GLY A 39 7.08 30.82 -15.82
C GLY A 39 6.95 29.31 -16.02
N THR A 40 7.54 28.53 -15.14
CA THR A 40 7.40 27.09 -15.17
C THR A 40 6.38 26.61 -14.13
N THR A 41 5.12 26.49 -14.52
CA THR A 41 4.17 25.62 -13.85
C THR A 41 4.55 24.19 -14.21
N PHE A 42 5.36 23.50 -13.39
CA PHE A 42 5.81 22.18 -13.80
C PHE A 42 5.83 21.18 -12.70
N PHE A 43 5.47 20.03 -13.10
CA PHE A 43 5.94 18.75 -12.62
C PHE A 43 7.46 18.80 -12.52
N THR A 44 7.97 19.17 -11.36
CA THR A 44 9.42 19.15 -11.14
C THR A 44 9.90 17.74 -11.31
N ALA A 45 10.91 17.57 -12.12
CA ALA A 45 11.55 16.30 -12.31
C ALA A 45 12.08 15.79 -10.98
N THR A 46 11.73 14.59 -10.61
CA THR A 46 12.43 13.83 -9.58
C THR A 46 13.72 13.28 -10.15
N ASN A 47 14.69 12.96 -9.29
CA ASN A 47 15.95 12.39 -9.72
C ASN A 47 15.92 10.88 -9.53
N ILE A 48 15.91 10.12 -10.62
CA ILE A 48 16.20 8.69 -10.58
C ILE A 48 17.70 8.52 -10.81
N TYR A 49 18.43 8.03 -9.81
CA TYR A 49 19.88 7.90 -9.86
C TYR A 49 20.58 9.19 -10.29
N VAL A 50 20.29 10.29 -9.61
CA VAL A 50 20.79 11.64 -9.93
C VAL A 50 20.47 12.11 -11.37
N THR A 51 19.60 11.40 -12.07
CA THR A 51 19.12 11.81 -13.39
C THR A 51 17.73 12.40 -13.25
N PRO A 52 17.51 13.64 -13.67
CA PRO A 52 16.19 14.24 -13.68
C PRO A 52 15.20 13.34 -14.40
N THR A 53 14.07 13.04 -13.78
CA THR A 53 13.02 12.23 -14.37
C THR A 53 11.72 13.03 -14.44
N THR A 54 10.81 12.55 -15.28
CA THR A 54 9.49 13.15 -15.48
C THR A 54 8.41 12.24 -14.89
N LEU A 55 7.15 12.65 -15.04
CA LEU A 55 6.01 11.78 -14.78
C LEU A 55 6.13 10.41 -15.46
N SER A 56 6.76 10.36 -16.64
CA SER A 56 7.01 9.10 -17.36
C SER A 56 7.90 8.15 -16.57
N GLY A 57 8.95 8.65 -15.90
CA GLY A 57 9.83 7.83 -15.07
C GLY A 57 9.11 7.25 -13.86
N ILE A 58 8.32 8.05 -13.17
CA ILE A 58 7.49 7.59 -12.04
C ILE A 58 6.45 6.56 -12.52
N THR A 59 5.81 6.80 -13.65
CA THR A 59 4.87 5.86 -14.26
C THR A 59 5.55 4.53 -14.61
N MET A 60 6.76 4.57 -15.16
CA MET A 60 7.53 3.36 -15.45
C MET A 60 7.85 2.57 -14.18
N ASN A 61 8.32 3.24 -13.14
CA ASN A 61 8.59 2.61 -11.84
C ASN A 61 7.34 1.99 -11.24
N PHE A 62 6.21 2.69 -11.31
CA PHE A 62 4.92 2.16 -10.87
C PHE A 62 4.53 0.90 -11.65
N LEU A 63 4.60 0.92 -12.98
CA LEU A 63 4.23 -0.24 -13.82
C LEU A 63 5.16 -1.44 -13.59
N LEU A 64 6.47 -1.19 -13.40
CA LEU A 64 7.43 -2.26 -13.11
C LEU A 64 7.25 -2.81 -11.69
N SER A 65 6.90 -1.98 -10.71
CA SER A 65 6.53 -2.45 -9.38
C SER A 65 5.28 -3.32 -9.41
N LEU A 66 4.27 -2.90 -10.15
CA LEU A 66 3.06 -3.69 -10.38
C LEU A 66 3.39 -5.04 -11.04
N ALA A 67 4.18 -5.02 -12.10
CA ALA A 67 4.58 -6.22 -12.82
C ALA A 67 5.40 -7.18 -11.93
N GLY A 68 6.38 -6.67 -11.19
CA GLY A 68 7.19 -7.46 -10.24
C GLY A 68 6.34 -8.11 -9.16
N GLY A 69 5.38 -7.37 -8.61
CA GLY A 69 4.43 -7.88 -7.63
C GLY A 69 3.50 -8.95 -8.18
N LEU A 70 2.92 -8.74 -9.36
CA LEU A 70 2.06 -9.73 -10.04
C LEU A 70 2.80 -11.03 -10.32
N LEU A 71 4.01 -10.95 -10.88
CA LEU A 71 4.85 -12.11 -11.21
C LEU A 71 5.22 -12.89 -9.94
N ALA A 72 5.68 -12.19 -8.91
CA ALA A 72 6.05 -12.82 -7.65
C ALA A 72 4.83 -13.44 -6.96
N GLY A 73 3.69 -12.73 -6.91
CA GLY A 73 2.44 -13.24 -6.38
C GLY A 73 1.98 -14.52 -7.08
N TYR A 74 2.02 -14.54 -8.41
CA TYR A 74 1.73 -15.72 -9.21
C TYR A 74 2.65 -16.91 -8.85
N TRP A 75 3.94 -16.68 -8.79
CA TRP A 75 4.90 -17.77 -8.53
C TRP A 75 4.82 -18.31 -7.11
N VAL A 76 4.81 -17.47 -6.08
CA VAL A 76 4.79 -17.92 -4.69
C VAL A 76 3.48 -18.58 -4.30
N SER A 77 2.37 -18.19 -4.93
CA SER A 77 1.04 -18.76 -4.71
C SER A 77 0.67 -19.91 -5.64
N LYS A 78 1.57 -20.26 -6.58
CA LYS A 78 1.34 -21.30 -7.61
C LYS A 78 0.12 -20.99 -8.49
N GLY A 79 -0.06 -19.74 -8.84
CA GLY A 79 -1.14 -19.29 -9.73
C GLY A 79 -2.47 -19.02 -9.03
N ASP A 80 -2.51 -18.90 -7.71
CA ASP A 80 -3.73 -18.47 -7.02
C ASP A 80 -4.13 -17.06 -7.49
N PRO A 81 -5.36 -16.86 -8.02
CA PRO A 81 -5.77 -15.57 -8.57
C PRO A 81 -5.80 -14.46 -7.53
N PHE A 82 -6.20 -14.75 -6.29
CA PHE A 82 -6.27 -13.76 -5.22
C PHE A 82 -4.87 -13.21 -4.92
N TRP A 83 -3.89 -14.11 -4.70
CA TRP A 83 -2.53 -13.69 -4.41
C TRP A 83 -1.78 -13.16 -5.62
N THR A 84 -2.12 -13.58 -6.83
CA THR A 84 -1.55 -13.01 -8.04
C THR A 84 -1.88 -11.52 -8.12
N TYR A 85 -3.14 -11.15 -8.02
CA TYR A 85 -3.56 -9.75 -8.09
C TYR A 85 -3.20 -8.96 -6.83
N SER A 86 -3.40 -9.51 -5.64
CA SER A 86 -2.97 -8.86 -4.39
C SER A 86 -1.46 -8.65 -4.35
N GLY A 87 -0.70 -9.54 -4.99
CA GLY A 87 0.74 -9.41 -5.17
C GLY A 87 1.14 -8.16 -5.94
N GLY A 88 0.36 -7.76 -6.95
CA GLY A 88 0.58 -6.51 -7.66
C GLY A 88 0.51 -5.30 -6.73
N LEU A 89 -0.50 -5.25 -5.85
CA LEU A 89 -0.63 -4.19 -4.85
C LEU A 89 0.50 -4.24 -3.81
N ALA A 90 0.84 -5.43 -3.31
CA ALA A 90 1.96 -5.62 -2.38
C ALA A 90 3.29 -5.15 -2.99
N GLY A 91 3.50 -5.40 -4.28
CA GLY A 91 4.69 -4.95 -5.01
C GLY A 91 4.76 -3.44 -5.13
N ILE A 92 3.65 -2.78 -5.49
CA ILE A 92 3.56 -1.33 -5.50
C ILE A 92 3.92 -0.78 -4.11
N ILE A 93 3.34 -1.31 -3.05
CA ILE A 93 3.59 -0.85 -1.68
C ILE A 93 5.03 -1.08 -1.26
N ALA A 94 5.61 -2.24 -1.56
CA ALA A 94 7.00 -2.52 -1.24
C ALA A 94 7.98 -1.58 -1.94
N ALA A 95 7.70 -1.15 -3.16
CA ALA A 95 8.53 -0.21 -3.89
C ALA A 95 8.24 1.27 -3.56
N SER A 96 7.14 1.56 -2.84
CA SER A 96 6.66 2.93 -2.59
C SER A 96 7.71 3.85 -1.99
N ALA A 97 8.50 3.33 -1.04
CA ALA A 97 9.44 4.14 -0.26
C ALA A 97 10.55 4.81 -1.09
N GLY A 98 10.82 4.32 -2.29
CA GLY A 98 11.84 4.88 -3.16
C GLY A 98 11.41 4.95 -4.64
N ASN A 99 10.11 4.92 -4.91
CA ASN A 99 9.61 4.87 -6.29
C ASN A 99 10.02 6.07 -7.15
N ASP A 100 10.29 7.20 -6.52
CA ASP A 100 10.80 8.43 -7.13
C ASP A 100 12.32 8.43 -7.32
N LEU A 101 13.03 7.50 -6.70
CA LEU A 101 14.50 7.43 -6.69
C LEU A 101 15.05 6.14 -7.31
N TYR A 102 14.29 5.07 -7.35
CA TYR A 102 14.74 3.79 -7.88
C TYR A 102 14.94 3.82 -9.40
N HIS A 103 15.98 3.12 -9.85
CA HIS A 103 16.01 2.70 -11.22
C HIS A 103 14.85 1.74 -11.54
N PRO A 104 14.22 1.78 -12.72
CA PRO A 104 13.09 0.93 -13.07
C PRO A 104 13.27 -0.56 -12.77
N MET A 105 14.45 -1.10 -13.03
CA MET A 105 14.75 -2.51 -12.71
C MET A 105 14.81 -2.80 -11.21
N GLN A 106 15.21 -1.82 -10.41
CA GLN A 106 15.17 -1.97 -8.95
C GLN A 106 13.72 -2.01 -8.46
N SER A 107 12.84 -1.14 -8.98
CA SER A 107 11.42 -1.15 -8.65
C SER A 107 10.78 -2.52 -8.91
N LEU A 108 11.07 -3.14 -10.05
CA LEU A 108 10.60 -4.49 -10.39
C LEU A 108 11.10 -5.54 -9.39
N ILE A 109 12.40 -5.54 -9.10
CA ILE A 109 13.03 -6.54 -8.23
C ILE A 109 12.57 -6.36 -6.77
N ILE A 110 12.56 -5.14 -6.27
CA ILE A 110 12.12 -4.80 -4.91
C ILE A 110 10.66 -5.20 -4.70
N ALA A 111 9.80 -4.88 -5.66
CA ALA A 111 8.40 -5.26 -5.65
C ALA A 111 8.23 -6.79 -5.58
N GLY A 112 9.00 -7.53 -6.38
CA GLY A 112 8.97 -8.99 -6.38
C GLY A 112 9.41 -9.58 -5.04
N ILE A 113 10.53 -9.10 -4.49
CA ILE A 113 11.05 -9.55 -3.18
C ILE A 113 10.07 -9.22 -2.07
N GLY A 114 9.56 -7.98 -2.02
CA GLY A 114 8.61 -7.53 -1.01
C GLY A 114 7.33 -8.35 -1.02
N THR A 115 6.78 -8.62 -2.20
CA THR A 115 5.59 -9.48 -2.37
C THR A 115 5.84 -10.91 -1.89
N ALA A 116 6.98 -11.51 -2.26
CA ALA A 116 7.29 -12.88 -1.85
C ALA A 116 7.45 -13.02 -0.33
N ILE A 117 8.06 -12.02 0.31
CA ILE A 117 8.21 -11.98 1.78
C ILE A 117 6.85 -11.75 2.44
N ALA A 118 6.05 -10.79 1.96
CA ALA A 118 4.73 -10.49 2.51
C ALA A 118 3.80 -11.73 2.45
N TYR A 119 3.80 -12.45 1.34
CA TYR A 119 3.07 -13.71 1.18
C TYR A 119 3.46 -14.75 2.24
N LYS A 120 4.77 -14.97 2.45
CA LYS A 120 5.26 -15.93 3.45
C LYS A 120 4.94 -15.50 4.88
N LEU A 121 5.08 -14.20 5.17
CA LEU A 121 4.77 -13.64 6.49
C LEU A 121 3.27 -13.75 6.80
N HIS A 122 2.39 -13.53 5.83
CA HIS A 122 0.95 -13.70 5.99
C HIS A 122 0.63 -15.08 6.58
N TYR A 123 1.01 -16.15 5.90
CA TYR A 123 0.73 -17.51 6.36
C TYR A 123 1.49 -17.90 7.62
N TRP A 124 2.69 -17.34 7.84
CA TRP A 124 3.43 -17.59 9.07
C TRP A 124 2.73 -16.95 10.28
N VAL A 125 2.28 -15.70 10.17
CA VAL A 125 1.57 -15.00 11.23
C VAL A 125 0.23 -15.68 11.52
N GLU A 126 -0.53 -16.01 10.48
CA GLU A 126 -1.81 -16.73 10.61
C GLU A 126 -1.64 -18.04 11.40
N ARG A 127 -0.67 -18.87 11.01
CA ARG A 127 -0.41 -20.15 11.69
C ARG A 127 0.12 -19.98 13.11
N ARG A 128 1.01 -19.01 13.33
CA ARG A 128 1.72 -18.83 14.59
C ARG A 128 0.89 -18.13 15.66
N PHE A 129 0.16 -17.10 15.25
CA PHE A 129 -0.58 -16.22 16.17
C PHE A 129 -2.09 -16.37 16.06
N LYS A 130 -2.60 -17.16 15.13
CA LYS A 130 -4.03 -17.38 14.89
C LYS A 130 -4.77 -16.07 14.60
N ILE A 131 -4.11 -15.16 13.90
CA ILE A 131 -4.67 -13.88 13.44
C ILE A 131 -5.16 -14.10 12.02
N ASP A 132 -6.45 -13.91 11.80
CA ASP A 132 -7.08 -13.98 10.49
C ASP A 132 -6.93 -12.64 9.76
N ASP A 133 -6.24 -12.66 8.63
CA ASP A 133 -6.14 -11.53 7.68
C ASP A 133 -6.86 -11.93 6.38
N ALA A 134 -8.18 -12.05 6.47
CA ALA A 134 -9.04 -12.68 5.48
C ALA A 134 -8.88 -12.14 4.04
N VAL A 135 -8.51 -10.86 3.90
CA VAL A 135 -8.29 -10.20 2.60
C VAL A 135 -6.83 -9.83 2.35
N GLY A 136 -5.92 -10.28 3.21
CA GLY A 136 -4.50 -9.99 3.08
C GLY A 136 -4.13 -8.52 3.28
N ALA A 137 -4.99 -7.70 3.91
CA ALA A 137 -4.76 -6.27 4.05
C ALA A 137 -3.51 -5.97 4.87
N VAL A 138 -3.32 -6.67 5.99
CA VAL A 138 -2.12 -6.53 6.82
C VAL A 138 -0.88 -7.00 6.08
N ALA A 139 -0.98 -8.09 5.31
CA ALA A 139 0.13 -8.59 4.51
C ALA A 139 0.56 -7.59 3.44
N VAL A 140 -0.40 -7.09 2.68
CA VAL A 140 -0.17 -6.18 1.55
C VAL A 140 0.33 -4.81 2.02
N HIS A 141 -0.30 -4.21 3.02
CA HIS A 141 0.06 -2.86 3.47
C HIS A 141 1.11 -2.87 4.58
N GLY A 142 0.97 -3.73 5.59
CA GLY A 142 1.88 -3.81 6.72
C GLY A 142 3.19 -4.49 6.38
N TYR A 143 3.15 -5.79 6.03
CA TYR A 143 4.39 -6.54 5.82
C TYR A 143 5.15 -6.07 4.58
N ALA A 144 4.48 -5.86 3.44
CA ALA A 144 5.13 -5.36 2.25
C ALA A 144 5.69 -3.93 2.48
N GLY A 145 4.96 -3.07 3.19
CA GLY A 145 5.41 -1.71 3.51
C GLY A 145 6.66 -1.70 4.40
N VAL A 146 6.67 -2.48 5.50
CA VAL A 146 7.85 -2.59 6.38
C VAL A 146 9.05 -3.15 5.62
N VAL A 147 8.86 -4.22 4.86
CA VAL A 147 9.93 -4.81 4.05
C VAL A 147 10.46 -3.81 3.03
N GLY A 148 9.56 -3.07 2.37
CA GLY A 148 9.92 -2.04 1.41
C GLY A 148 10.76 -0.92 2.02
N LEU A 149 10.38 -0.42 3.20
CA LEU A 149 11.15 0.59 3.94
C LEU A 149 12.56 0.08 4.28
N VAL A 150 12.66 -1.15 4.77
CA VAL A 150 13.97 -1.74 5.11
C VAL A 150 14.84 -1.87 3.86
N ILE A 151 14.30 -2.39 2.76
CA ILE A 151 15.03 -2.52 1.49
C ILE A 151 15.45 -1.15 0.97
N CYS A 152 14.56 -0.15 1.04
CA CYS A 152 14.87 1.23 0.65
C CYS A 152 16.09 1.76 1.40
N GLY A 153 16.15 1.53 2.71
CA GLY A 153 17.27 1.96 3.54
C GLY A 153 18.63 1.42 3.08
N PHE A 154 18.66 0.18 2.57
CA PHE A 154 19.89 -0.42 2.04
C PHE A 154 20.17 -0.01 0.59
N VAL A 155 19.16 -0.01 -0.27
CA VAL A 155 19.33 0.25 -1.70
C VAL A 155 19.65 1.72 -1.99
N LEU A 156 19.06 2.63 -1.23
CA LEU A 156 19.26 4.07 -1.36
C LEU A 156 20.17 4.64 -0.25
N TRP A 157 21.01 3.84 0.36
CA TRP A 157 21.91 4.29 1.42
C TRP A 157 22.81 5.44 0.96
N GLY A 158 22.75 6.53 1.67
CA GLY A 158 23.51 7.74 1.37
C GLY A 158 22.82 8.73 0.43
N TYR A 159 21.69 8.36 -0.17
CA TYR A 159 20.89 9.29 -0.96
C TYR A 159 20.20 10.31 -0.05
N PRO A 160 19.96 11.54 -0.54
CA PRO A 160 19.18 12.51 0.22
C PRO A 160 17.74 12.00 0.42
N SER A 161 17.21 12.17 1.61
CA SER A 161 15.87 11.69 1.99
C SER A 161 14.72 12.47 1.34
N SER A 162 15.01 13.57 0.66
CA SER A 162 14.06 14.34 -0.14
C SER A 162 14.71 14.71 -1.46
N GLY A 163 14.03 14.46 -2.55
CA GLY A 163 14.47 14.86 -3.89
C GLY A 163 14.44 16.37 -4.13
N TYR A 164 14.02 17.16 -3.16
CA TYR A 164 13.83 18.61 -3.28
C TYR A 164 14.92 19.35 -2.52
N SER A 165 15.95 19.71 -3.24
CA SER A 165 16.94 20.67 -2.75
C SER A 165 16.52 22.13 -2.99
N VAL A 166 15.52 22.38 -3.85
CA VAL A 166 15.11 23.73 -4.25
C VAL A 166 13.61 23.87 -4.05
N GLY A 167 13.20 24.90 -3.31
CA GLY A 167 11.80 25.29 -3.17
C GLY A 167 10.97 24.51 -2.15
N SER A 168 11.53 23.52 -1.45
CA SER A 168 10.83 22.94 -0.30
C SER A 168 10.92 23.88 0.90
N MET A 169 9.96 23.82 1.83
CA MET A 169 10.04 24.58 3.10
C MET A 169 11.26 24.16 3.96
N TRP A 170 12.06 23.24 3.48
CA TRP A 170 13.27 22.68 4.08
C TRP A 170 14.55 23.14 3.37
N VAL A 171 14.45 24.13 2.45
CA VAL A 171 15.64 24.74 1.81
C VAL A 171 16.57 25.25 2.89
N GLY A 172 17.84 24.82 2.83
CA GLY A 172 18.86 25.21 3.80
C GLY A 172 18.98 24.32 5.04
N THR A 173 18.22 23.21 5.12
CA THR A 173 18.44 22.17 6.12
C THR A 173 19.36 21.08 5.57
N ASP A 174 20.30 20.61 6.38
CA ASP A 174 21.07 19.39 6.07
C ASP A 174 20.12 18.19 6.11
N TYR A 175 19.80 17.64 4.96
CA TYR A 175 18.98 16.44 4.88
C TYR A 175 19.76 15.24 5.39
N ALA A 176 19.20 14.55 6.38
CA ALA A 176 19.77 13.27 6.79
C ALA A 176 19.72 12.29 5.60
N PRO A 177 20.85 11.67 5.25
CA PRO A 177 20.86 10.68 4.17
C PRO A 177 20.02 9.47 4.55
N ILE A 178 19.37 8.88 3.55
CA ILE A 178 18.66 7.60 3.71
C ILE A 178 19.67 6.57 4.24
N ASN A 179 19.28 5.84 5.27
CA ASN A 179 20.12 4.79 5.85
C ASN A 179 19.26 3.68 6.46
N PRO A 180 19.78 2.44 6.55
CA PRO A 180 19.02 1.30 7.04
C PRO A 180 18.46 1.49 8.45
N LEU A 181 19.25 2.06 9.35
CA LEU A 181 18.84 2.24 10.76
C LEU A 181 17.68 3.24 10.86
N GLY A 182 17.76 4.37 10.17
CA GLY A 182 16.71 5.37 10.13
C GLY A 182 15.41 4.81 9.56
N MET A 183 15.48 4.01 8.48
CA MET A 183 14.31 3.40 7.87
C MET A 183 13.69 2.32 8.77
N ILE A 184 14.49 1.52 9.49
CA ILE A 184 13.98 0.54 10.46
C ILE A 184 13.30 1.24 11.64
N ILE A 185 13.91 2.25 12.21
CA ILE A 185 13.32 3.03 13.31
C ILE A 185 12.03 3.72 12.83
N GLY A 186 12.06 4.33 11.65
CA GLY A 186 10.90 4.93 11.03
C GLY A 186 9.76 3.92 10.84
N ALA A 187 10.05 2.72 10.35
CA ALA A 187 9.08 1.64 10.21
C ALA A 187 8.45 1.25 11.56
N ILE A 188 9.26 1.09 12.62
CA ILE A 188 8.77 0.77 13.96
C ILE A 188 7.83 1.88 14.48
N ILE A 189 8.22 3.14 14.31
CA ILE A 189 7.39 4.28 14.73
C ILE A 189 6.09 4.31 13.93
N MET A 190 6.15 4.26 12.61
CA MET A 190 4.97 4.40 11.74
C MET A 190 4.00 3.23 11.91
N PHE A 191 4.49 2.01 11.83
CA PHE A 191 3.62 0.82 11.87
C PHE A 191 3.30 0.37 13.30
N GLY A 192 4.28 0.43 14.21
CA GLY A 192 4.11 -0.01 15.59
C GLY A 192 3.39 1.03 16.46
N VAL A 193 3.96 2.24 16.53
CA VAL A 193 3.48 3.26 17.46
C VAL A 193 2.30 4.02 16.89
N LEU A 194 2.36 4.49 15.65
CA LEU A 194 1.32 5.34 15.07
C LEU A 194 0.19 4.56 14.39
N GLY A 195 0.45 3.35 13.92
CA GLY A 195 -0.55 2.49 13.29
C GLY A 195 -1.15 1.47 14.25
N PHE A 196 -0.34 0.49 14.68
CA PHE A 196 -0.82 -0.65 15.48
C PHE A 196 -1.36 -0.22 16.85
N LEU A 197 -0.64 0.59 17.61
CA LEU A 197 -1.03 0.92 18.98
C LEU A 197 -2.37 1.64 19.07
N PRO A 198 -2.66 2.71 18.31
CA PRO A 198 -3.99 3.36 18.33
C PRO A 198 -5.10 2.41 17.85
N GLY A 199 -4.84 1.64 16.80
CA GLY A 199 -5.80 0.66 16.29
C GLY A 199 -6.13 -0.41 17.32
N TRP A 200 -5.13 -0.91 18.03
CA TRP A 200 -5.31 -1.89 19.10
C TRP A 200 -6.08 -1.32 20.29
N ILE A 201 -5.77 -0.08 20.71
CA ILE A 201 -6.50 0.60 21.79
C ILE A 201 -7.98 0.76 21.42
N LEU A 202 -8.26 1.26 20.20
CA LEU A 202 -9.63 1.43 19.73
C LEU A 202 -10.37 0.09 19.67
N ALA A 203 -9.73 -0.96 19.16
CA ALA A 203 -10.28 -2.31 19.10
C ALA A 203 -10.62 -2.84 20.52
N LYS A 204 -9.74 -2.58 21.50
CA LYS A 204 -10.01 -2.96 22.91
C LYS A 204 -11.21 -2.21 23.50
N ILE A 205 -11.35 -0.93 23.22
CA ILE A 205 -12.50 -0.12 23.65
C ILE A 205 -13.80 -0.66 23.06
N LEU A 206 -13.81 -0.89 21.74
CA LEU A 206 -14.98 -1.43 21.04
C LEU A 206 -15.33 -2.85 21.49
N HIS A 207 -14.32 -3.67 21.77
CA HIS A 207 -14.52 -5.01 22.32
C HIS A 207 -15.16 -4.96 23.71
N GLY A 208 -14.66 -4.10 24.61
CA GLY A 208 -15.25 -3.87 25.93
C GLY A 208 -16.69 -3.35 25.89
N ALA A 209 -17.02 -2.57 24.86
CA ALA A 209 -18.38 -2.09 24.62
C ALA A 209 -19.30 -3.11 23.90
N GLY A 210 -18.80 -4.30 23.57
CA GLY A 210 -19.55 -5.33 22.82
C GLY A 210 -19.88 -4.97 21.37
N LYS A 211 -19.16 -3.99 20.79
CA LYS A 211 -19.42 -3.45 19.45
C LYS A 211 -18.38 -3.86 18.40
N LEU A 212 -17.36 -4.62 18.75
CA LEU A 212 -16.28 -4.99 17.84
C LEU A 212 -16.67 -6.13 16.90
N ARG A 213 -17.47 -7.07 17.35
CA ARG A 213 -17.82 -8.27 16.58
C ARG A 213 -19.32 -8.43 16.47
N ILE A 214 -19.76 -8.94 15.33
CA ILE A 214 -21.12 -9.41 15.11
C ILE A 214 -21.35 -10.71 15.92
N PRO A 215 -22.60 -11.12 16.19
CA PRO A 215 -22.92 -12.40 16.80
C PRO A 215 -22.28 -13.57 16.02
N ARG A 216 -21.84 -14.58 16.75
CA ARG A 216 -21.10 -15.70 16.18
C ARG A 216 -21.90 -16.51 15.16
N ASP A 217 -23.18 -16.68 15.38
CA ASP A 217 -24.11 -17.35 14.48
C ASP A 217 -24.23 -16.61 13.15
N VAL A 218 -24.30 -15.28 13.19
CA VAL A 218 -24.33 -14.40 12.01
C VAL A 218 -23.00 -14.48 11.27
N GLU A 219 -21.86 -14.48 12.00
CA GLU A 219 -20.52 -14.61 11.41
C GLU A 219 -20.36 -15.95 10.69
N LEU A 220 -20.84 -17.04 11.27
CA LEU A 220 -20.75 -18.39 10.69
C LEU A 220 -21.67 -18.58 9.50
N ALA A 221 -22.85 -17.98 9.51
CA ALA A 221 -23.79 -18.02 8.40
C ALA A 221 -23.36 -17.12 7.22
N GLY A 222 -22.59 -16.06 7.51
CA GLY A 222 -22.21 -15.01 6.57
C GLY A 222 -23.21 -13.85 6.55
N LEU A 223 -22.70 -12.63 6.49
CA LEU A 223 -23.54 -11.41 6.49
C LEU A 223 -24.49 -11.37 5.29
N ASP A 224 -24.02 -11.76 4.11
CA ASP A 224 -24.82 -11.76 2.89
C ASP A 224 -26.00 -12.71 3.00
N TYR A 225 -25.82 -13.87 3.65
CA TYR A 225 -26.88 -14.84 3.86
C TYR A 225 -27.98 -14.28 4.76
N ASN A 226 -27.61 -13.65 5.88
CA ASN A 226 -28.57 -13.06 6.80
C ASN A 226 -29.36 -11.89 6.20
N ILE A 227 -28.70 -11.05 5.39
CA ILE A 227 -29.37 -9.96 4.67
C ILE A 227 -30.38 -10.50 3.65
N MET A 228 -30.00 -11.53 2.90
CA MET A 228 -30.91 -12.18 1.94
C MET A 228 -32.08 -12.87 2.61
N GLU A 229 -31.87 -13.58 3.73
CA GLU A 229 -32.92 -14.23 4.49
C GLU A 229 -33.89 -13.20 5.09
N GLN A 230 -33.39 -12.08 5.62
CA GLN A 230 -34.22 -11.00 6.14
C GLN A 230 -35.07 -10.37 5.03
N ALA A 231 -34.46 -10.05 3.88
CA ALA A 231 -35.18 -9.51 2.73
C ALA A 231 -36.32 -10.44 2.26
N GLN A 232 -36.08 -11.76 2.22
CA GLN A 232 -37.12 -12.73 1.87
C GLN A 232 -38.23 -12.81 2.91
N LYS A 233 -37.92 -12.66 4.21
CA LYS A 233 -38.93 -12.60 5.27
C LYS A 233 -39.78 -11.35 5.14
N ASP A 234 -39.17 -10.21 4.86
CA ASP A 234 -39.86 -8.93 4.68
C ASP A 234 -40.79 -8.97 3.45
N GLU A 235 -40.33 -9.52 2.33
CA GLU A 235 -41.18 -9.73 1.13
C GLU A 235 -42.39 -10.62 1.43
N ARG A 236 -42.20 -11.73 2.16
CA ARG A 236 -43.29 -12.62 2.53
C ARG A 236 -44.28 -11.95 3.49
N ALA A 237 -43.80 -11.15 4.42
CA ALA A 237 -44.63 -10.38 5.34
C ALA A 237 -45.52 -9.37 4.60
N VAL A 238 -44.94 -8.63 3.64
CA VAL A 238 -45.69 -7.69 2.77
C VAL A 238 -46.71 -8.41 1.92
N ALA A 239 -46.34 -9.55 1.28
CA ALA A 239 -47.26 -10.33 0.47
C ALA A 239 -48.41 -10.93 1.27
N SER A 240 -48.21 -11.24 2.57
CA SER A 240 -49.25 -11.74 3.45
C SER A 240 -50.21 -10.64 3.97
N SER A 241 -49.70 -9.41 4.10
CA SER A 241 -50.50 -8.24 4.54
C SER A 241 -51.40 -7.66 3.46
N ASN A 242 -51.14 -7.98 2.20
CA ASN A 242 -51.90 -7.53 1.03
C ASN A 242 -52.96 -8.55 0.56
N ARG A 243 -53.18 -9.60 1.33
CA ARG A 243 -54.28 -10.58 1.18
C ARG A 243 -55.34 -10.42 2.28
#